data_e52d68a432d6275ede42ac36504d3c14
#
_entry.id   e52d68a432d6275ede42ac36504d3c14
#
_cell.length_a   1.000
_cell.length_b   1.000
_cell.length_c   1.000
_cell.angle_alpha   90.00
_cell.angle_beta   90.00
_cell.angle_gamma   90.00
#
_symmetry.space_group_name_H-M   'P 1'
#
loop_
_entity.id
_entity.type
_entity.pdbx_description
1 polymer ?
#
loop_
_entity_poly.entity_id
_entity_poly.type
_entity_poly.pdbx_seq_one_letter_code
_entity_poly.pdbx_strand_id
1 'polypeptide(L)'
;MVYTSTPYNSKGLLISAIESNDPVIVFEPKRCYRGPFYGDPHNVPTWKDHPEAEVPEAHYTVPLGEARLAMEGTDCTVISWGAMVHVSEQAIKDSGVSCDLIDLQTLVPWDKDAIVKSIEKTGRCVIVHE
;
A
#
# COMPACT_ATOMS: atom_id res chain seq x y z
N MET A 1 11.01 7.85 -4.55
CA MET A 1 11.06 6.76 -3.54
C MET A 1 9.75 6.00 -3.58
N VAL A 2 9.79 4.70 -3.78
CA VAL A 2 8.61 3.82 -3.81
C VAL A 2 8.65 2.79 -2.68
N TYR A 3 7.49 2.39 -2.20
CA TYR A 3 7.34 1.44 -1.11
C TYR A 3 6.24 0.43 -1.46
N THR A 4 6.61 -0.82 -1.61
CA THR A 4 5.71 -1.84 -2.13
C THR A 4 4.85 -2.47 -1.03
N SER A 5 3.61 -2.82 -1.33
CA SER A 5 2.66 -3.43 -0.38
C SER A 5 2.16 -4.80 -0.84
N THR A 6 2.09 -5.06 -2.14
CA THR A 6 1.60 -6.31 -2.72
C THR A 6 2.58 -6.87 -3.76
N PRO A 7 2.54 -8.18 -4.06
CA PRO A 7 3.35 -8.77 -5.12
C PRO A 7 3.13 -8.10 -6.50
N TYR A 8 1.88 -7.73 -6.80
CA TYR A 8 1.54 -7.04 -8.04
C TYR A 8 2.26 -5.69 -8.16
N ASN A 9 2.11 -4.81 -7.16
CA ASN A 9 2.76 -3.50 -7.23
C ASN A 9 4.28 -3.59 -7.03
N SER A 10 4.79 -4.61 -6.35
CA SER A 10 6.24 -4.85 -6.23
C SER A 10 6.88 -5.09 -7.61
N LYS A 11 6.32 -5.99 -8.41
CA LYS A 11 6.80 -6.23 -9.78
C LYS A 11 6.64 -4.97 -10.65
N GLY A 12 5.44 -4.37 -10.66
CA GLY A 12 5.16 -3.24 -11.55
C GLY A 12 5.97 -1.98 -11.23
N LEU A 13 6.12 -1.65 -9.94
CA LEU A 13 6.94 -0.50 -9.50
C LEU A 13 8.45 -0.73 -9.74
N LEU A 14 8.92 -1.97 -9.54
CA LEU A 14 10.32 -2.30 -9.82
C LEU A 14 10.64 -2.16 -11.32
N ILE A 15 9.75 -2.62 -12.20
CA ILE A 15 9.89 -2.44 -13.65
C ILE A 15 9.87 -0.95 -13.99
N SER A 16 8.92 -0.18 -13.44
CA SER A 16 8.87 1.28 -13.65
C SER A 16 10.15 1.97 -13.18
N ALA A 17 10.72 1.54 -12.05
CA ALA A 17 11.95 2.08 -11.52
C ALA A 17 13.16 1.80 -12.44
N ILE A 18 13.23 0.60 -13.02
CA ILE A 18 14.30 0.21 -13.96
C ILE A 18 14.18 0.99 -15.28
N GLU A 19 12.97 1.24 -15.75
CA GLU A 19 12.70 1.97 -16.99
C GLU A 19 12.78 3.50 -16.83
N SER A 20 12.78 3.98 -15.57
CA SER A 20 12.94 5.41 -15.28
C SER A 20 14.35 5.91 -15.63
N ASN A 21 14.43 7.15 -16.13
CA ASN A 21 15.71 7.82 -16.33
C ASN A 21 16.27 8.44 -15.04
N ASP A 22 15.49 8.46 -13.97
CA ASP A 22 15.88 8.99 -12.67
C ASP A 22 16.26 7.86 -11.71
N PRO A 23 17.19 8.10 -10.77
CA PRO A 23 17.49 7.12 -9.73
C PRO A 23 16.27 6.92 -8.81
N VAL A 24 15.81 5.67 -8.68
CA VAL A 24 14.66 5.30 -7.84
C VAL A 24 15.11 4.39 -6.70
N ILE A 25 14.71 4.74 -5.48
CA ILE A 25 14.88 3.87 -4.31
C ILE A 25 13.60 3.07 -4.14
N VAL A 26 13.72 1.74 -4.22
CA VAL A 26 12.61 0.80 -4.02
C VAL A 26 12.75 0.16 -2.64
N PHE A 27 11.76 0.38 -1.77
CA PHE A 27 11.70 -0.24 -0.45
C PHE A 27 10.82 -1.48 -0.48
N GLU A 28 11.36 -2.56 0.03
CA GLU A 28 10.65 -3.84 0.19
C GLU A 28 10.53 -4.18 1.68
N PRO A 29 9.34 -4.05 2.28
CA PRO A 29 9.16 -4.34 3.69
C PRO A 29 9.29 -5.84 3.96
N LYS A 30 10.22 -6.24 4.84
CA LYS A 30 10.40 -7.65 5.22
C LYS A 30 9.13 -8.31 5.72
N ARG A 31 8.26 -7.54 6.35
CA ARG A 31 6.99 -8.03 6.87
C ARG A 31 6.05 -8.51 5.76
N CYS A 32 6.15 -7.94 4.56
CA CYS A 32 5.39 -8.41 3.40
C CYS A 32 5.84 -9.77 2.87
N TYR A 33 7.06 -10.22 3.21
CA TYR A 33 7.53 -11.57 2.85
C TYR A 33 7.03 -12.66 3.80
N ARG A 34 6.66 -12.29 5.02
CA ARG A 34 6.42 -13.24 6.09
C ARG A 34 5.28 -12.82 7.01
N GLY A 35 4.12 -12.43 6.58
CA GLY A 35 3.01 -12.14 7.49
C GLY A 35 3.10 -12.83 8.88
N PRO A 36 2.13 -12.83 9.72
CA PRO A 36 0.90 -12.07 9.66
C PRO A 36 1.12 -10.57 9.92
N PHE A 37 0.18 -9.76 9.45
CA PHE A 37 0.18 -8.31 9.72
C PHE A 37 -0.50 -7.97 11.04
N TYR A 38 -1.21 -8.91 11.62
CA TYR A 38 -1.98 -8.81 12.87
C TYR A 38 -1.91 -10.13 13.63
N GLY A 39 -2.23 -10.10 14.91
CA GLY A 39 -2.20 -11.27 15.79
C GLY A 39 -1.07 -11.26 16.80
N ASP A 40 -0.78 -12.41 17.40
CA ASP A 40 0.24 -12.56 18.45
C ASP A 40 1.65 -12.29 17.88
N PRO A 41 2.40 -11.29 18.39
CA PRO A 41 3.75 -10.99 17.93
C PRO A 41 4.75 -12.13 18.22
N HIS A 42 4.39 -13.09 19.07
CA HIS A 42 5.20 -14.28 19.36
C HIS A 42 4.91 -15.43 18.40
N ASN A 43 3.85 -15.33 17.60
CA ASN A 43 3.55 -16.31 16.59
C ASN A 43 4.44 -16.02 15.37
N VAL A 44 5.46 -16.83 15.17
CA VAL A 44 6.40 -16.66 14.04
C VAL A 44 5.64 -16.78 12.73
N PRO A 45 5.67 -15.75 11.88
CA PRO A 45 4.99 -15.77 10.59
C PRO A 45 5.48 -16.93 9.73
N THR A 46 4.54 -17.65 9.13
CA THR A 46 4.84 -18.69 8.17
C THR A 46 4.81 -18.13 6.75
N TRP A 47 5.41 -18.83 5.79
CA TRP A 47 5.34 -18.46 4.37
C TRP A 47 3.91 -18.41 3.81
N LYS A 48 2.94 -18.94 4.55
CA LYS A 48 1.53 -18.98 4.16
C LYS A 48 0.78 -17.68 4.47
N ASP A 49 1.36 -16.81 5.26
CA ASP A 49 0.69 -15.60 5.77
C ASP A 49 1.22 -14.32 5.10
N HIS A 50 1.85 -14.43 3.92
CA HIS A 50 2.29 -13.27 3.13
C HIS A 50 1.15 -12.71 2.28
N PRO A 51 1.23 -11.44 1.87
CA PRO A 51 0.26 -10.88 0.94
C PRO A 51 0.24 -11.66 -0.37
N GLU A 52 -0.95 -12.01 -0.82
CA GLU A 52 -1.15 -12.66 -2.09
C GLU A 52 -1.73 -11.69 -3.11
N ALA A 53 -1.31 -11.81 -4.35
CA ALA A 53 -1.90 -11.12 -5.48
C ALA A 53 -1.60 -11.91 -6.75
N GLU A 54 -2.52 -11.85 -7.70
CA GLU A 54 -2.25 -12.34 -9.04
C GLU A 54 -1.21 -11.43 -9.70
N VAL A 55 -0.09 -12.03 -10.11
CA VAL A 55 1.01 -11.32 -10.77
C VAL A 55 1.09 -11.80 -12.22
N PRO A 56 0.69 -10.99 -13.21
CA PRO A 56 0.80 -11.36 -14.62
C PRO A 56 2.23 -11.72 -15.01
N GLU A 57 2.41 -12.77 -15.81
CA GLU A 57 3.74 -13.14 -16.35
C GLU A 57 4.24 -12.08 -17.33
N ALA A 58 3.34 -11.49 -18.12
CA ALA A 58 3.65 -10.45 -19.08
C ALA A 58 4.30 -9.22 -18.42
N HIS A 59 4.97 -8.44 -19.24
CA HIS A 59 5.49 -7.13 -18.85
C HIS A 59 4.32 -6.17 -18.53
N TYR A 60 4.42 -5.46 -17.42
CA TYR A 60 3.55 -4.33 -17.07
C TYR A 60 4.27 -3.41 -16.10
N THR A 61 3.83 -2.18 -16.05
CA THR A 61 4.33 -1.15 -15.14
C THR A 61 3.23 -0.67 -14.21
N VAL A 62 3.62 -0.19 -13.03
CA VAL A 62 2.77 0.61 -12.14
C VAL A 62 3.34 2.02 -12.15
N PRO A 63 2.52 3.06 -12.44
CA PRO A 63 3.02 4.42 -12.56
C PRO A 63 3.69 4.91 -11.28
N LEU A 64 4.85 5.58 -11.43
CA LEU A 64 5.50 6.28 -10.34
C LEU A 64 4.76 7.58 -10.05
N GLY A 65 4.53 7.86 -8.76
CA GLY A 65 3.83 9.09 -8.33
C GLY A 65 2.32 8.95 -8.23
N GLU A 66 1.75 7.79 -8.54
CA GLU A 66 0.32 7.51 -8.39
C GLU A 66 0.05 6.63 -7.16
N ALA A 67 -0.99 6.96 -6.41
CA ALA A 67 -1.47 6.17 -5.29
C ALA A 67 -2.56 5.19 -5.74
N ARG A 68 -2.70 4.08 -5.00
CA ARG A 68 -3.74 3.10 -5.21
C ARG A 68 -4.84 3.25 -4.17
N LEU A 69 -6.10 3.35 -4.59
CA LEU A 69 -7.23 3.22 -3.69
C LEU A 69 -7.43 1.72 -3.39
N ALA A 70 -7.02 1.31 -2.19
CA ALA A 70 -7.10 -0.10 -1.76
C ALA A 70 -8.51 -0.46 -1.25
N MET A 71 -9.19 0.46 -0.58
CA MET A 71 -10.59 0.35 -0.17
C MET A 71 -11.29 1.68 -0.44
N GLU A 72 -12.58 1.62 -0.76
CA GLU A 72 -13.43 2.80 -0.95
C GLU A 72 -14.40 2.95 0.22
N GLY A 73 -14.55 4.19 0.73
CA GLY A 73 -15.44 4.54 1.81
C GLY A 73 -15.76 6.02 1.87
N THR A 74 -16.50 6.45 2.90
CA THR A 74 -17.05 7.81 2.97
C THR A 74 -16.74 8.56 4.25
N ASP A 75 -16.33 7.89 5.33
CA ASP A 75 -16.30 8.49 6.66
C ASP A 75 -14.91 8.99 7.04
N CYS A 76 -13.86 8.37 6.51
CA CYS A 76 -12.47 8.74 6.81
C CYS A 76 -11.53 8.33 5.68
N THR A 77 -10.51 9.13 5.42
CA THR A 77 -9.38 8.77 4.56
C THR A 77 -8.26 8.20 5.43
N VAL A 78 -7.83 6.98 5.16
CA VAL A 78 -6.66 6.35 5.78
C VAL A 78 -5.55 6.29 4.73
N ILE A 79 -4.41 6.89 5.04
CA ILE A 79 -3.23 6.91 4.17
C ILE A 79 -2.17 5.99 4.76
N SER A 80 -1.66 5.07 3.96
CA SER A 80 -0.66 4.12 4.41
C SER A 80 0.25 3.66 3.26
N TRP A 81 1.28 2.88 3.58
CA TRP A 81 2.18 2.26 2.61
C TRP A 81 2.81 0.98 3.18
N GLY A 82 3.29 0.13 2.29
CA GLY A 82 3.98 -1.10 2.67
C GLY A 82 3.11 -2.04 3.52
N ALA A 83 3.70 -2.58 4.57
CA ALA A 83 3.02 -3.54 5.46
C ALA A 83 1.82 -2.94 6.19
N MET A 84 1.86 -1.64 6.48
CA MET A 84 0.78 -0.96 7.20
C MET A 84 -0.51 -0.83 6.39
N VAL A 85 -0.47 -0.98 5.09
CA VAL A 85 -1.68 -1.06 4.24
C VAL A 85 -2.54 -2.26 4.68
N HIS A 86 -1.94 -3.42 4.88
CA HIS A 86 -2.65 -4.64 5.29
C HIS A 86 -3.18 -4.55 6.73
N VAL A 87 -2.39 -3.95 7.64
CA VAL A 87 -2.83 -3.69 9.02
C VAL A 87 -4.03 -2.74 9.04
N SER A 88 -3.96 -1.67 8.24
CA SER A 88 -5.04 -0.69 8.13
C SER A 88 -6.30 -1.30 7.50
N GLU A 89 -6.14 -2.12 6.47
CA GLU A 89 -7.25 -2.84 5.84
C GLU A 89 -8.01 -3.71 6.86
N GLN A 90 -7.27 -4.47 7.67
CA GLN A 90 -7.89 -5.29 8.71
C GLN A 90 -8.56 -4.44 9.79
N ALA A 91 -7.90 -3.39 10.27
CA ALA A 91 -8.46 -2.49 11.26
C ALA A 91 -9.75 -1.80 10.79
N ILE A 92 -9.82 -1.40 9.51
CA ILE A 92 -11.02 -0.83 8.88
C ILE A 92 -12.15 -1.86 8.90
N LYS A 93 -11.87 -3.10 8.49
CA LYS A 93 -12.86 -4.19 8.50
C LYS A 93 -13.39 -4.48 9.90
N ASP A 94 -12.50 -4.52 10.89
CA ASP A 94 -12.86 -4.81 12.29
C ASP A 94 -13.64 -3.66 12.95
N SER A 95 -13.34 -2.42 12.57
CA SER A 95 -14.03 -1.25 13.12
C SER A 95 -15.43 -1.03 12.53
N GLY A 96 -15.69 -1.54 11.34
CA GLY A 96 -16.92 -1.29 10.58
C GLY A 96 -17.08 0.16 10.07
N VAL A 97 -16.02 0.99 10.17
CA VAL A 97 -16.04 2.38 9.65
C VAL A 97 -15.79 2.36 8.14
N SER A 98 -16.56 3.16 7.39
CA SER A 98 -16.42 3.25 5.94
C SER A 98 -15.25 4.16 5.56
N CYS A 99 -14.09 3.59 5.24
CA CYS A 99 -12.88 4.36 4.96
C CYS A 99 -12.41 4.22 3.50
N ASP A 100 -11.93 5.35 2.93
CA ASP A 100 -10.97 5.26 1.83
C ASP A 100 -9.63 4.81 2.41
N LEU A 101 -9.08 3.72 1.92
CA LEU A 101 -7.71 3.33 2.22
C LEU A 101 -6.83 3.61 1.00
N ILE A 102 -5.92 4.54 1.16
CA ILE A 102 -4.97 4.94 0.11
C ILE A 102 -3.61 4.32 0.41
N ASP A 103 -3.17 3.45 -0.48
CA ASP A 103 -1.80 2.94 -0.53
C ASP A 103 -0.97 3.88 -1.40
N LEU A 104 -0.05 4.62 -0.78
CA LEU A 104 0.74 5.65 -1.47
C LEU A 104 1.61 5.11 -2.59
N GLN A 105 2.13 3.90 -2.45
CA GLN A 105 3.06 3.27 -3.40
C GLN A 105 4.33 4.12 -3.68
N THR A 106 4.15 5.40 -3.95
CA THR A 106 5.23 6.37 -4.13
C THR A 106 5.21 7.42 -3.02
N LEU A 107 6.29 7.48 -2.24
CA LEU A 107 6.41 8.43 -1.13
C LEU A 107 6.94 9.79 -1.58
N VAL A 108 7.79 9.81 -2.62
CA VAL A 108 8.37 11.04 -3.18
C VAL A 108 8.57 10.85 -4.69
N PRO A 109 7.87 11.63 -5.52
CA PRO A 109 6.75 12.50 -5.18
C PRO A 109 5.51 11.67 -4.78
N TRP A 110 4.69 12.17 -3.85
CA TRP A 110 3.44 11.53 -3.46
C TRP A 110 2.26 12.05 -4.30
N ASP A 111 1.22 11.24 -4.44
CA ASP A 111 0.00 11.58 -5.18
C ASP A 111 -0.88 12.55 -4.38
N LYS A 112 -0.60 13.84 -4.55
CA LYS A 112 -1.32 14.88 -3.85
C LYS A 112 -2.79 14.94 -4.25
N ASP A 113 -3.07 14.76 -5.52
CA ASP A 113 -4.43 14.96 -6.05
C ASP A 113 -5.37 13.85 -5.58
N ALA A 114 -4.91 12.60 -5.57
CA ALA A 114 -5.68 11.48 -5.03
C ALA A 114 -5.99 11.67 -3.54
N ILE A 115 -4.99 12.11 -2.76
CA ILE A 115 -5.17 12.34 -1.32
C ILE A 115 -6.13 13.50 -1.05
N VAL A 116 -5.94 14.64 -1.70
CA VAL A 116 -6.82 15.81 -1.51
C VAL A 116 -8.25 15.46 -1.88
N LYS A 117 -8.46 14.80 -3.02
CA LYS A 117 -9.80 14.36 -3.45
C LYS A 117 -10.48 13.44 -2.44
N SER A 118 -9.74 12.51 -1.84
CA SER A 118 -10.28 11.62 -0.81
C SER A 118 -10.63 12.38 0.47
N ILE A 119 -9.75 13.27 0.94
CA ILE A 119 -10.00 14.07 2.14
C ILE A 119 -11.18 15.02 1.95
N GLU A 120 -11.33 15.63 0.78
CA GLU A 120 -12.49 16.48 0.46
C GLU A 120 -13.81 15.68 0.53
N LYS A 121 -13.80 14.41 0.10
CA LYS A 121 -14.95 13.50 0.18
C LYS A 121 -15.27 13.11 1.62
N THR A 122 -14.26 12.74 2.42
CA THR A 122 -14.46 12.11 3.73
C THR A 122 -14.41 13.10 4.90
N GLY A 123 -13.79 14.27 4.72
CA GLY A 123 -13.64 15.31 5.73
C GLY A 123 -12.68 14.96 6.89
N ARG A 124 -12.07 13.78 6.89
CA ARG A 124 -11.16 13.29 7.96
C ARG A 124 -10.00 12.52 7.36
N CYS A 125 -8.84 12.62 8.01
CA CYS A 125 -7.64 11.92 7.55
C CYS A 125 -6.86 11.33 8.72
N VAL A 126 -6.43 10.08 8.54
CA VAL A 126 -5.50 9.38 9.44
C VAL A 126 -4.33 8.86 8.60
N ILE A 127 -3.11 9.05 9.10
CA ILE A 127 -1.90 8.52 8.46
C ILE A 127 -1.34 7.42 9.36
N VAL A 128 -1.13 6.23 8.78
CA VAL A 128 -0.63 5.05 9.49
C VAL A 128 0.68 4.59 8.87
N HIS A 129 1.74 4.55 9.68
CA HIS A 129 3.06 4.11 9.25
C HIS A 129 3.83 3.41 10.39
N GLU A 130 4.91 2.69 10.05
CA GLU A 130 5.92 2.19 11.01
C GLU A 130 6.95 3.27 11.33
#